data_28f6e21dd5225d9db1707925768c417a
#
_entry.id   28f6e21dd5225d9db1707925768c417a
#
_cell.length_a   1.000
_cell.length_b   1.000
_cell.length_c   1.000
_cell.angle_alpha   90.00
_cell.angle_beta   90.00
_cell.angle_gamma   90.00
#
_symmetry.space_group_name_H-M   'P 1'
#
loop_
_entity.id
_entity.type
_entity.pdbx_description
1 polymer ?
#
loop_
_entity_poly.entity_id
_entity_poly.type
_entity_poly.pdbx_seq_one_letter_code
_entity_poly.pdbx_strand_id
1 'polypeptide(L)'
;HIDGDGEIALCILSAINVGKIQSDKELEDLCDLSVRALDEIIDYQEYPVAAAEKSTRARRSLGVGFIGLAHYLAKLGFNYDSQEAWDAVHGLTESFQYFLLKSSNQLAKEKGACEYFNRTKYSLGKLPIDHFKTDVNEITKAELAHDWQTLRTDIKQYGLRNSTLSAQMPS
;
A
#
# COMPACT_ATOMS: atom_id res chain seq x y z
N HIS A 1 -8.13 20.26 -7.17
CA HIS A 1 -9.46 20.70 -6.74
C HIS A 1 -9.31 21.40 -5.40
N ILE A 2 -9.60 22.68 -5.35
CA ILE A 2 -9.65 23.43 -4.09
C ILE A 2 -11.12 23.38 -3.69
N ASP A 3 -11.46 22.58 -2.69
CA ASP A 3 -12.76 22.66 -2.05
C ASP A 3 -12.90 23.99 -1.31
N GLY A 4 -14.14 24.44 -1.06
CA GLY A 4 -14.39 25.69 -0.37
C GLY A 4 -13.68 25.81 1.00
N ASP A 5 -13.26 24.67 1.57
CA ASP A 5 -12.46 24.57 2.80
C ASP A 5 -10.94 24.57 2.55
N GLY A 6 -10.47 24.71 1.32
CA GLY A 6 -9.07 24.82 0.97
C GLY A 6 -8.25 23.56 1.26
N GLU A 7 -8.61 22.41 0.71
CA GLU A 7 -7.79 21.19 0.75
C GLU A 7 -7.09 20.94 -0.59
N ILE A 8 -5.78 20.67 -0.56
CA ILE A 8 -4.99 20.22 -1.72
C ILE A 8 -4.45 18.82 -1.38
N ALA A 9 -4.90 17.82 -2.14
CA ALA A 9 -4.45 16.44 -1.93
C ALA A 9 -3.01 16.26 -2.40
N LEU A 10 -2.15 15.76 -1.52
CA LEU A 10 -0.78 15.35 -1.81
C LEU A 10 -0.58 13.90 -1.38
N CYS A 11 0.44 13.26 -1.94
CA CYS A 11 0.87 11.92 -1.62
C CYS A 11 2.40 11.87 -1.52
N ILE A 12 2.93 11.20 -0.51
CA ILE A 12 4.37 10.96 -0.36
C ILE A 12 4.70 9.61 -0.97
N LEU A 13 5.76 9.55 -1.76
CA LEU A 13 6.07 8.39 -2.59
C LEU A 13 7.39 7.72 -2.23
N SER A 14 7.45 6.40 -2.35
CA SER A 14 8.67 5.59 -2.38
C SER A 14 8.53 4.40 -3.30
N ALA A 15 9.63 3.71 -3.57
CA ALA A 15 9.62 2.47 -4.34
C ALA A 15 10.62 1.45 -3.77
N ILE A 16 10.22 0.18 -3.73
CA ILE A 16 11.02 -0.96 -3.28
C ILE A 16 11.51 -1.72 -4.52
N ASN A 17 12.81 -2.03 -4.58
CA ASN A 17 13.37 -2.81 -5.69
C ASN A 17 13.17 -4.31 -5.45
N VAL A 18 12.06 -4.86 -5.96
CA VAL A 18 11.71 -6.27 -5.78
C VAL A 18 12.68 -7.24 -6.47
N GLY A 19 13.42 -6.78 -7.48
CA GLY A 19 14.48 -7.58 -8.11
C GLY A 19 15.65 -7.90 -7.17
N LYS A 20 15.80 -7.20 -6.05
CA LYS A 20 16.85 -7.42 -5.05
C LYS A 20 16.40 -8.21 -3.82
N ILE A 21 15.10 -8.35 -3.61
CA ILE A 21 14.53 -9.06 -2.45
C ILE A 21 14.87 -10.55 -2.50
N GLN A 22 15.18 -11.13 -1.34
CA GLN A 22 15.57 -12.52 -1.18
C GLN A 22 14.48 -13.40 -0.52
N SER A 23 13.53 -12.77 0.21
CA SER A 23 12.49 -13.48 0.96
C SER A 23 11.27 -12.60 1.20
N ASP A 24 10.12 -13.24 1.48
CA ASP A 24 8.89 -12.55 1.88
C ASP A 24 9.08 -11.77 3.18
N LYS A 25 9.91 -12.26 4.10
CA LYS A 25 10.23 -11.55 5.34
C LYS A 25 10.97 -10.24 5.06
N GLU A 26 11.92 -10.24 4.14
CA GLU A 26 12.60 -9.02 3.71
C GLU A 26 11.64 -8.03 3.04
N LEU A 27 10.70 -8.53 2.23
CA LEU A 27 9.65 -7.71 1.63
C LEU A 27 8.77 -7.06 2.70
N GLU A 28 8.33 -7.84 3.70
CA GLU A 28 7.55 -7.34 4.83
C GLU A 28 8.29 -6.23 5.58
N ASP A 29 9.57 -6.46 5.92
CA ASP A 29 10.39 -5.50 6.66
C ASP A 29 10.62 -4.20 5.86
N LEU A 30 10.82 -4.30 4.54
CA LEU A 30 10.96 -3.13 3.67
C LEU A 30 9.64 -2.37 3.49
N CYS A 31 8.51 -3.06 3.44
CA CYS A 31 7.19 -2.43 3.45
C CYS A 31 6.96 -1.65 4.74
N ASP A 32 7.27 -2.26 5.90
CA ASP A 32 7.15 -1.60 7.20
C ASP A 32 8.05 -0.38 7.31
N LEU A 33 9.32 -0.51 6.93
CA LEU A 33 10.27 0.60 6.91
C LEU A 33 9.79 1.75 6.00
N SER A 34 9.29 1.41 4.80
CA SER A 34 8.80 2.42 3.85
C SER A 34 7.59 3.18 4.40
N VAL A 35 6.59 2.48 4.94
CA VAL A 35 5.40 3.13 5.52
C VAL A 35 5.80 4.03 6.68
N ARG A 36 6.64 3.55 7.60
CA ARG A 36 7.11 4.33 8.76
C ARG A 36 7.90 5.56 8.33
N ALA A 37 8.86 5.40 7.42
CA ALA A 37 9.69 6.52 6.95
C ALA A 37 8.84 7.61 6.26
N LEU A 38 7.91 7.21 5.39
CA LEU A 38 7.04 8.16 4.70
C LEU A 38 6.04 8.82 5.66
N ASP A 39 5.53 8.10 6.66
CA ASP A 39 4.66 8.67 7.69
C ASP A 39 5.38 9.76 8.51
N GLU A 40 6.65 9.54 8.88
CA GLU A 40 7.47 10.55 9.56
C GLU A 40 7.73 11.79 8.69
N ILE A 41 7.96 11.60 7.38
CA ILE A 41 8.17 12.72 6.44
C ILE A 41 6.94 13.63 6.40
N ILE A 42 5.72 13.11 6.53
CA ILE A 42 4.49 13.93 6.59
C ILE A 42 4.57 14.95 7.74
N ASP A 43 5.12 14.57 8.87
CA ASP A 43 5.20 15.45 10.03
C ASP A 43 6.44 16.36 10.01
N TYR A 44 7.52 15.93 9.35
CA TYR A 44 8.79 16.63 9.30
C TYR A 44 8.85 17.71 8.21
N GLN A 45 8.20 17.49 7.06
CA GLN A 45 8.29 18.41 5.91
C GLN A 45 7.56 19.74 6.17
N GLU A 46 8.06 20.80 5.52
CA GLU A 46 7.38 22.09 5.46
C GLU A 46 6.39 22.12 4.28
N TYR A 47 5.26 22.76 4.50
CA TYR A 47 4.22 22.88 3.48
C TYR A 47 4.14 24.31 2.95
N PRO A 48 4.21 24.51 1.63
CA PRO A 48 4.19 25.86 1.04
C PRO A 48 2.84 26.58 1.19
N VAL A 49 1.75 25.80 1.38
CA VAL A 49 0.39 26.33 1.55
C VAL A 49 -0.38 25.53 2.61
N ALA A 50 -1.15 26.21 3.43
CA ALA A 50 -1.92 25.62 4.52
C ALA A 50 -2.93 24.56 4.05
N ALA A 51 -3.52 24.72 2.86
CA ALA A 51 -4.44 23.76 2.27
C ALA A 51 -3.79 22.39 2.00
N ALA A 52 -2.51 22.37 1.61
CA ALA A 52 -1.75 21.13 1.40
C ALA A 52 -1.40 20.47 2.74
N GLU A 53 -0.99 21.27 3.74
CA GLU A 53 -0.70 20.77 5.08
C GLU A 53 -1.95 20.13 5.72
N LYS A 54 -3.08 20.81 5.71
CA LYS A 54 -4.36 20.33 6.25
C LYS A 54 -4.73 18.97 5.66
N SER A 55 -4.77 18.88 4.34
CA SER A 55 -5.12 17.64 3.64
C SER A 55 -4.13 16.51 3.91
N THR A 56 -2.83 16.81 3.85
CA THR A 56 -1.78 15.79 3.99
C THR A 56 -1.72 15.23 5.40
N ARG A 57 -1.78 16.08 6.44
CA ARG A 57 -1.77 15.63 7.84
C ARG A 57 -3.02 14.84 8.20
N ALA A 58 -4.21 15.29 7.74
CA ALA A 58 -5.47 14.63 8.06
C ALA A 58 -5.63 13.27 7.35
N ARG A 59 -5.10 13.13 6.12
CA ARG A 59 -5.25 11.92 5.30
C ARG A 59 -4.05 10.99 5.40
N ARG A 60 -2.84 11.51 5.55
CA ARG A 60 -1.58 10.78 5.57
C ARG A 60 -1.43 9.81 4.38
N SER A 61 -1.72 10.32 3.16
CA SER A 61 -1.73 9.51 1.94
C SER A 61 -0.32 9.15 1.49
N LEU A 62 -0.08 7.86 1.26
CA LEU A 62 1.20 7.30 0.82
C LEU A 62 1.03 6.52 -0.48
N GLY A 63 2.06 6.57 -1.33
CA GLY A 63 2.22 5.67 -2.46
C GLY A 63 3.57 4.94 -2.33
N VAL A 64 3.52 3.64 -2.07
CA VAL A 64 4.70 2.79 -2.06
C VAL A 64 4.63 1.88 -3.28
N GLY A 65 5.54 2.09 -4.21
CA GLY A 65 5.60 1.31 -5.43
C GLY A 65 6.67 0.23 -5.38
N PHE A 66 6.74 -0.58 -6.43
CA PHE A 66 7.87 -1.48 -6.63
C PHE A 66 8.49 -1.28 -8.02
N ILE A 67 9.81 -1.44 -8.09
CA ILE A 67 10.61 -1.39 -9.30
C ILE A 67 11.38 -2.70 -9.45
N GLY A 68 11.96 -2.94 -10.63
CA GLY A 68 12.78 -4.13 -10.86
C GLY A 68 11.99 -5.41 -11.13
N LEU A 69 10.70 -5.32 -11.57
CA LEU A 69 9.87 -6.47 -11.88
C LEU A 69 10.49 -7.38 -12.94
N ALA A 70 11.05 -6.80 -14.00
CA ALA A 70 11.73 -7.58 -15.05
C ALA A 70 12.90 -8.41 -14.48
N HIS A 71 13.69 -7.82 -13.57
CA HIS A 71 14.76 -8.53 -12.90
C HIS A 71 14.23 -9.62 -11.96
N TYR A 72 13.13 -9.35 -11.25
CA TYR A 72 12.46 -10.33 -10.41
C TYR A 72 12.04 -11.57 -11.21
N LEU A 73 11.34 -11.38 -12.33
CA LEU A 73 10.91 -12.47 -13.21
C LEU A 73 12.08 -13.21 -13.84
N ALA A 74 13.12 -12.48 -14.29
CA ALA A 74 14.32 -13.09 -14.84
C ALA A 74 15.07 -13.98 -13.81
N LYS A 75 15.11 -13.59 -12.54
CA LYS A 75 15.67 -14.43 -11.46
C LYS A 75 14.88 -15.72 -11.26
N LEU A 76 13.56 -15.69 -11.47
CA LEU A 76 12.69 -16.87 -11.40
C LEU A 76 12.76 -17.72 -12.68
N GLY A 77 13.38 -17.22 -13.75
CA GLY A 77 13.43 -17.90 -15.04
C GLY A 77 12.13 -17.84 -15.83
N PHE A 78 11.25 -16.87 -15.53
CA PHE A 78 9.95 -16.75 -16.16
C PHE A 78 9.97 -15.72 -17.29
N ASN A 79 9.28 -16.04 -18.39
CA ASN A 79 9.00 -15.10 -19.45
C ASN A 79 7.82 -14.21 -19.07
N TYR A 80 7.81 -12.97 -19.53
CA TYR A 80 6.77 -11.98 -19.20
C TYR A 80 5.34 -12.40 -19.59
N ASP A 81 5.23 -13.16 -20.66
CA ASP A 81 3.98 -13.65 -21.25
C ASP A 81 3.62 -15.08 -20.83
N SER A 82 4.27 -15.61 -19.79
CA SER A 82 4.00 -16.94 -19.26
C SER A 82 3.01 -16.93 -18.09
N GLN A 83 2.29 -18.03 -17.91
CA GLN A 83 1.38 -18.20 -16.81
C GLN A 83 2.09 -18.10 -15.45
N GLU A 84 3.30 -18.67 -15.37
CA GLU A 84 4.12 -18.64 -14.15
C GLU A 84 4.51 -17.21 -13.77
N ALA A 85 4.78 -16.34 -14.77
CA ALA A 85 5.05 -14.93 -14.51
C ALA A 85 3.80 -14.21 -13.99
N TRP A 86 2.63 -14.45 -14.56
CA TRP A 86 1.38 -13.83 -14.13
C TRP A 86 1.01 -14.24 -12.70
N ASP A 87 1.13 -15.53 -12.38
CA ASP A 87 0.90 -16.04 -11.03
C ASP A 87 1.91 -15.47 -10.02
N ALA A 88 3.20 -15.38 -10.40
CA ALA A 88 4.24 -14.79 -9.55
C ALA A 88 3.99 -13.29 -9.30
N VAL A 89 3.59 -12.52 -10.31
CA VAL A 89 3.25 -11.09 -10.17
C VAL A 89 2.02 -10.91 -9.31
N HIS A 90 1.00 -11.75 -9.47
CA HIS A 90 -0.20 -11.72 -8.63
C HIS A 90 0.15 -11.93 -7.16
N GLY A 91 0.90 -12.99 -6.82
CA GLY A 91 1.32 -13.27 -5.44
C GLY A 91 2.22 -12.18 -4.85
N LEU A 92 3.18 -11.67 -5.65
CA LEU A 92 4.02 -10.54 -5.25
C LEU A 92 3.17 -9.29 -4.90
N THR A 93 2.22 -8.95 -5.77
CA THR A 93 1.38 -7.76 -5.59
C THR A 93 0.44 -7.91 -4.40
N GLU A 94 -0.11 -9.11 -4.20
CA GLU A 94 -0.91 -9.42 -3.02
C GLU A 94 -0.10 -9.24 -1.73
N SER A 95 1.07 -9.87 -1.64
CA SER A 95 1.95 -9.79 -0.47
C SER A 95 2.36 -8.34 -0.19
N PHE A 96 2.72 -7.62 -1.24
CA PHE A 96 3.11 -6.21 -1.16
C PHE A 96 1.98 -5.36 -0.56
N GLN A 97 0.78 -5.45 -1.10
CA GLN A 97 -0.38 -4.68 -0.62
C GLN A 97 -0.77 -5.10 0.80
N TYR A 98 -0.72 -6.39 1.11
CA TYR A 98 -0.99 -6.92 2.45
C TYR A 98 -0.02 -6.36 3.49
N PHE A 99 1.29 -6.41 3.24
CA PHE A 99 2.30 -5.93 4.16
C PHE A 99 2.23 -4.42 4.37
N LEU A 100 1.95 -3.64 3.32
CA LEU A 100 1.73 -2.21 3.46
C LEU A 100 0.55 -1.88 4.38
N LEU A 101 -0.60 -2.54 4.19
CA LEU A 101 -1.77 -2.33 5.05
C LEU A 101 -1.55 -2.83 6.48
N LYS A 102 -0.85 -3.95 6.64
CA LYS A 102 -0.46 -4.48 7.96
C LYS A 102 0.41 -3.49 8.71
N SER A 103 1.40 -2.89 8.04
CA SER A 103 2.26 -1.86 8.62
C SER A 103 1.48 -0.60 9.01
N SER A 104 0.61 -0.10 8.13
CA SER A 104 -0.23 1.07 8.44
C SER A 104 -1.20 0.81 9.60
N ASN A 105 -1.74 -0.42 9.72
CA ASN A 105 -2.56 -0.81 10.87
C ASN A 105 -1.73 -0.89 12.15
N GLN A 106 -0.52 -1.44 12.08
CA GLN A 106 0.40 -1.48 13.23
C GLN A 106 0.77 -0.06 13.69
N LEU A 107 1.07 0.85 12.76
CA LEU A 107 1.29 2.26 13.07
C LEU A 107 0.05 2.93 13.69
N ALA A 108 -1.15 2.57 13.25
CA ALA A 108 -2.37 3.07 13.87
C ALA A 108 -2.53 2.59 15.32
N LYS A 109 -2.12 1.36 15.64
CA LYS A 109 -2.08 0.85 17.02
C LYS A 109 -1.08 1.64 17.89
N GLU A 110 0.03 2.10 17.31
CA GLU A 110 1.11 2.81 18.01
C GLU A 110 0.86 4.31 18.16
N LYS A 111 0.35 4.96 17.10
CA LYS A 111 0.25 6.43 16.97
C LYS A 111 -1.18 6.94 16.76
N GLY A 112 -2.16 6.06 16.69
CA GLY A 112 -3.54 6.39 16.32
C GLY A 112 -3.79 6.37 14.83
N ALA A 113 -5.04 6.10 14.43
CA ALA A 113 -5.49 6.19 13.04
C ALA A 113 -5.41 7.63 12.52
N CYS A 114 -5.34 7.82 11.19
CA CYS A 114 -5.42 9.16 10.62
C CYS A 114 -6.79 9.80 10.90
N GLU A 115 -6.82 11.13 10.95
CA GLU A 115 -8.03 11.91 11.28
C GLU A 115 -9.22 11.54 10.36
N TYR A 116 -8.95 11.35 9.05
CA TYR A 116 -9.98 11.06 8.06
C TYR A 116 -10.20 9.56 7.82
N PHE A 117 -9.74 8.68 8.72
CA PHE A 117 -9.98 7.24 8.59
C PHE A 117 -11.45 6.90 8.37
N ASN A 118 -12.36 7.52 9.12
CA ASN A 118 -13.81 7.28 9.01
C ASN A 118 -14.43 7.72 7.68
N ARG A 119 -13.69 8.46 6.85
CA ARG A 119 -14.10 8.87 5.49
C ARG A 119 -13.61 7.88 4.42
N THR A 120 -12.93 6.81 4.80
CA THR A 120 -12.34 5.82 3.90
C THR A 120 -13.25 4.58 3.73
N LYS A 121 -13.03 3.84 2.65
CA LYS A 121 -13.67 2.52 2.49
C LYS A 121 -13.17 1.50 3.52
N TYR A 122 -11.96 1.68 4.04
CA TYR A 122 -11.37 0.81 5.06
C TYR A 122 -12.19 0.80 6.36
N SER A 123 -12.75 1.95 6.78
CA SER A 123 -13.62 2.03 7.95
C SER A 123 -14.90 1.19 7.80
N LEU A 124 -15.34 0.96 6.56
CA LEU A 124 -16.45 0.07 6.22
C LEU A 124 -15.99 -1.40 6.06
N GLY A 125 -14.71 -1.68 6.29
CA GLY A 125 -14.12 -3.01 6.13
C GLY A 125 -13.91 -3.44 4.68
N LYS A 126 -13.90 -2.50 3.74
CA LYS A 126 -13.63 -2.79 2.33
C LYS A 126 -12.13 -2.64 2.05
N LEU A 127 -11.51 -3.72 1.60
CA LEU A 127 -10.08 -3.81 1.28
C LEU A 127 -9.87 -3.88 -0.24
N PRO A 128 -8.64 -3.66 -0.74
CA PRO A 128 -8.34 -3.76 -2.17
C PRO A 128 -8.78 -5.08 -2.80
N ILE A 129 -8.64 -6.19 -2.09
CA ILE A 129 -9.07 -7.53 -2.54
C ILE A 129 -10.58 -7.66 -2.79
N ASP A 130 -11.40 -6.75 -2.28
CA ASP A 130 -12.85 -6.75 -2.50
C ASP A 130 -13.26 -6.03 -3.79
N HIS A 131 -12.31 -5.42 -4.49
CA HIS A 131 -12.56 -4.50 -5.61
C HIS A 131 -11.70 -4.77 -6.85
N PHE A 132 -11.04 -5.92 -6.94
CA PHE A 132 -10.28 -6.27 -8.13
C PHE A 132 -11.21 -6.56 -9.33
N LYS A 133 -10.68 -6.44 -10.54
CA LYS A 133 -11.41 -6.81 -11.74
C LYS A 133 -11.53 -8.33 -11.82
N THR A 134 -12.75 -8.83 -12.00
CA THR A 134 -13.03 -10.28 -12.08
C THR A 134 -12.30 -10.97 -13.24
N ASP A 135 -12.01 -10.23 -14.32
CA ASP A 135 -11.25 -10.72 -15.48
C ASP A 135 -9.83 -11.20 -15.10
N VAL A 136 -9.28 -10.74 -13.96
CA VAL A 136 -8.00 -11.22 -13.44
C VAL A 136 -8.05 -12.72 -13.14
N ASN A 137 -9.20 -13.26 -12.73
CA ASN A 137 -9.37 -14.69 -12.46
C ASN A 137 -9.25 -15.56 -13.72
N GLU A 138 -9.37 -14.97 -14.92
CA GLU A 138 -9.14 -15.66 -16.19
C GLU A 138 -7.64 -15.71 -16.55
N ILE A 139 -6.86 -14.78 -15.98
CA ILE A 139 -5.44 -14.60 -16.28
C ILE A 139 -4.55 -15.34 -15.28
N THR A 140 -4.89 -15.29 -13.99
CA THR A 140 -4.10 -15.94 -12.94
C THR A 140 -4.93 -17.00 -12.20
N LYS A 141 -4.26 -18.07 -11.79
CA LYS A 141 -4.82 -19.16 -10.98
C LYS A 141 -4.31 -19.12 -9.53
N ALA A 142 -3.49 -18.14 -9.20
CA ALA A 142 -2.92 -18.02 -7.87
C ALA A 142 -4.02 -17.70 -6.85
N GLU A 143 -4.05 -18.45 -5.76
CA GLU A 143 -4.91 -18.18 -4.62
C GLU A 143 -4.28 -17.13 -3.69
N LEU A 144 -5.12 -16.44 -2.91
CA LEU A 144 -4.63 -15.49 -1.90
C LEU A 144 -3.88 -16.25 -0.80
N ALA A 145 -2.66 -15.80 -0.49
CA ALA A 145 -1.76 -16.46 0.47
C ALA A 145 -1.86 -15.90 1.89
N HIS A 146 -2.41 -14.70 2.06
CA HIS A 146 -2.42 -13.99 3.34
C HIS A 146 -3.77 -14.01 4.05
N ASP A 147 -3.77 -13.89 5.37
CA ASP A 147 -4.99 -13.82 6.18
C ASP A 147 -5.60 -12.40 6.17
N TRP A 148 -6.26 -12.09 5.07
CA TRP A 148 -6.97 -10.84 4.88
C TRP A 148 -8.12 -10.64 5.86
N GLN A 149 -8.71 -11.71 6.39
CA GLN A 149 -9.85 -11.60 7.30
C GLN A 149 -9.42 -11.11 8.68
N THR A 150 -8.32 -11.62 9.20
CA THR A 150 -7.73 -11.11 10.45
C THR A 150 -7.31 -9.65 10.29
N LEU A 151 -6.62 -9.30 9.18
CA LEU A 151 -6.23 -7.92 8.93
C LEU A 151 -7.45 -6.99 8.81
N ARG A 152 -8.55 -7.43 8.17
CA ARG A 152 -9.81 -6.68 8.08
C ARG A 152 -10.40 -6.39 9.47
N THR A 153 -10.38 -7.37 10.34
CA THR A 153 -10.88 -7.23 11.72
C THR A 153 -10.04 -6.23 12.50
N ASP A 154 -8.72 -6.34 12.39
CA ASP A 154 -7.77 -5.43 13.02
C ASP A 154 -7.93 -3.99 12.50
N ILE A 155 -8.11 -3.80 11.19
CA ILE A 155 -8.34 -2.48 10.60
C ILE A 155 -9.65 -1.87 11.08
N LYS A 156 -10.72 -2.66 11.21
CA LYS A 156 -11.98 -2.17 11.79
C LYS A 156 -11.85 -1.73 13.25
N GLN A 157 -11.01 -2.43 14.01
CA GLN A 157 -10.82 -2.17 15.43
C GLN A 157 -9.88 -0.99 15.71
N TYR A 158 -8.76 -0.92 15.01
CA TYR A 158 -7.67 0.03 15.30
C TYR A 158 -7.50 1.11 14.23
N GLY A 159 -8.11 0.96 13.07
CA GLY A 159 -7.98 1.85 11.93
C GLY A 159 -6.70 1.63 11.12
N LEU A 160 -6.45 2.60 10.25
CA LEU A 160 -5.19 2.74 9.49
C LEU A 160 -4.57 4.11 9.77
N ARG A 161 -3.25 4.15 9.86
CA ARG A 161 -2.49 5.41 9.97
C ARG A 161 -2.59 6.23 8.69
N ASN A 162 -2.79 5.59 7.55
CA ASN A 162 -2.78 6.19 6.23
C ASN A 162 -4.13 5.95 5.53
N SER A 163 -4.87 7.02 5.19
CA SER A 163 -6.20 6.94 4.57
C SER A 163 -6.16 6.35 3.16
N THR A 164 -5.05 6.53 2.48
CA THR A 164 -4.75 5.95 1.17
C THR A 164 -3.33 5.41 1.22
N LEU A 165 -3.21 4.14 0.89
CA LEU A 165 -1.93 3.45 0.82
C LEU A 165 -2.00 2.56 -0.42
N SER A 166 -1.39 3.02 -1.48
CA SER A 166 -1.41 2.32 -2.76
C SER A 166 -0.10 1.60 -3.01
N ALA A 167 -0.19 0.31 -3.32
CA ALA A 167 0.84 -0.39 -4.03
C ALA A 167 0.74 0.01 -5.51
N GLN A 168 1.81 0.51 -6.10
CA GLN A 168 1.81 0.95 -7.49
C GLN A 168 3.14 0.66 -8.16
N MET A 169 3.09 0.52 -9.47
CA MET A 169 4.30 0.52 -10.27
C MET A 169 4.56 1.97 -10.69
N PRO A 170 5.61 2.62 -10.17
CA PRO A 170 6.01 3.91 -10.68
C PRO A 170 6.56 3.74 -12.10
N SER A 171 6.10 4.58 -12.98
CA SER A 171 6.60 4.66 -14.36
C SER A 171 8.00 5.25 -14.42
#